data_e55c5490e5a16c2a5f92971ce78bca92
#
_entry.id   e55c5490e5a16c2a5f92971ce78bca92
#
_cell.length_a   1.000
_cell.length_b   1.000
_cell.length_c   1.000
_cell.angle_alpha   90.00
_cell.angle_beta   90.00
_cell.angle_gamma   90.00
#
_symmetry.space_group_name_H-M   'P 1'
#
loop_
_entity.id
_entity.type
_entity.pdbx_description
1 polymer ?
#
loop_
_entity_poly.entity_id
_entity_poly.type
_entity_poly.pdbx_seq_one_letter_code
_entity_poly.pdbx_strand_id
1 'polypeptide(L)'
;MTSGAQQALRRTMEIYSSTTRFAFACNQSNKIIEPLQSRCAILRYSRLTEAQVVKRLLQIIEAENVEYSDNGLAALVFSAEGDMRQAINNLQSTWAGFGFVSGDNVFKVVDSPHPIKVQAMIKASYEGQVDAALETLQELWDLGYSSHDIISTMFRVTKTIPTLSEHSKLEFIKEIGFTHMKILEGVQTLLQLSGCVARLAKLNMDPSKFVAK
;
A
#
# COMPACT_ATOMS: atom_id res chain seq x y z
N MET A 1 -4.23 15.81 -20.70
CA MET A 1 -4.98 16.33 -21.87
C MET A 1 -5.91 17.42 -21.41
N THR A 2 -5.83 18.63 -22.00
CA THR A 2 -6.67 19.77 -21.60
C THR A 2 -8.11 19.61 -22.12
N SER A 3 -9.07 20.31 -21.51
CA SER A 3 -10.48 20.28 -21.94
C SER A 3 -10.66 20.77 -23.39
N GLY A 4 -9.90 21.79 -23.82
CA GLY A 4 -9.91 22.28 -25.19
C GLY A 4 -9.42 21.24 -26.19
N ALA A 5 -8.35 20.50 -25.87
CA ALA A 5 -7.86 19.41 -26.71
C ALA A 5 -8.87 18.25 -26.81
N GLN A 6 -9.60 17.97 -25.74
CA GLN A 6 -10.67 16.97 -25.74
C GLN A 6 -11.86 17.41 -26.60
N GLN A 7 -12.22 18.69 -26.60
CA GLN A 7 -13.27 19.23 -27.49
C GLN A 7 -12.88 19.14 -28.98
N ALA A 8 -11.62 19.45 -29.30
CA ALA A 8 -11.13 19.29 -30.68
C ALA A 8 -11.18 17.82 -31.12
N LEU A 9 -10.80 16.91 -30.25
CA LEU A 9 -10.83 15.46 -30.51
C LEU A 9 -12.26 14.94 -30.75
N ARG A 10 -13.26 15.48 -30.04
CA ARG A 10 -14.67 15.17 -30.29
C ARG A 10 -15.03 15.37 -31.77
N ARG A 11 -14.66 16.52 -32.36
CA ARG A 11 -14.97 16.83 -33.74
C ARG A 11 -14.25 15.87 -34.71
N THR A 12 -12.99 15.52 -34.40
CA THR A 12 -12.21 14.56 -35.17
C THR A 12 -12.86 13.17 -35.17
N MET A 13 -13.36 12.71 -34.00
CA MET A 13 -14.07 11.43 -33.87
C MET A 13 -15.35 11.39 -34.71
N GLU A 14 -16.08 12.50 -34.81
CA GLU A 14 -17.30 12.59 -35.61
C GLU A 14 -16.97 12.49 -37.11
N ILE A 15 -15.96 13.25 -37.60
CA ILE A 15 -15.57 13.29 -39.01
C ILE A 15 -15.01 11.95 -39.50
N TYR A 16 -14.16 11.31 -38.71
CA TYR A 16 -13.42 10.10 -39.09
C TYR A 16 -14.01 8.81 -38.54
N SER A 17 -15.26 8.81 -38.09
CA SER A 17 -15.92 7.66 -37.43
C SER A 17 -15.96 6.40 -38.30
N SER A 18 -15.97 6.53 -39.64
CA SER A 18 -16.01 5.40 -40.56
C SER A 18 -14.64 4.71 -40.75
N THR A 19 -13.56 5.48 -40.64
CA THR A 19 -12.19 5.01 -40.96
C THR A 19 -11.31 4.80 -39.74
N THR A 20 -11.59 5.49 -38.63
CA THR A 20 -10.72 5.51 -37.43
C THR A 20 -11.48 5.10 -36.20
N ARG A 21 -10.85 4.26 -35.36
CA ARG A 21 -11.34 3.88 -34.01
C ARG A 21 -10.42 4.49 -32.97
N PHE A 22 -11.04 5.01 -31.91
CA PHE A 22 -10.32 5.68 -30.82
C PHE A 22 -10.38 4.81 -29.57
N ALA A 23 -9.25 4.66 -28.91
CA ALA A 23 -9.15 4.04 -27.60
C ALA A 23 -8.48 5.03 -26.64
N PHE A 24 -9.14 5.30 -25.51
CA PHE A 24 -8.63 6.19 -24.47
C PHE A 24 -8.32 5.38 -23.23
N ALA A 25 -7.15 5.62 -22.62
CA ALA A 25 -6.79 5.08 -21.33
C ALA A 25 -6.65 6.23 -20.33
N CYS A 26 -7.28 6.12 -19.18
CA CYS A 26 -7.21 7.11 -18.12
C CYS A 26 -7.34 6.46 -16.75
N ASN A 27 -6.72 7.08 -15.74
CA ASN A 27 -6.86 6.65 -14.35
C ASN A 27 -8.10 7.23 -13.67
N GLN A 28 -8.64 8.33 -14.19
CA GLN A 28 -9.78 9.04 -13.63
C GLN A 28 -10.78 9.38 -14.73
N SER A 29 -11.90 8.70 -14.74
CA SER A 29 -12.95 8.89 -15.75
C SER A 29 -13.58 10.29 -15.70
N ASN A 30 -13.66 10.91 -14.52
CA ASN A 30 -14.21 12.26 -14.34
C ASN A 30 -13.40 13.37 -15.01
N LYS A 31 -12.15 13.11 -15.38
CA LYS A 31 -11.31 14.04 -16.15
C LYS A 31 -11.55 13.98 -17.68
N ILE A 32 -12.29 12.99 -18.14
CA ILE A 32 -12.71 12.90 -19.55
C ILE A 32 -14.06 13.61 -19.67
N ILE A 33 -14.18 14.52 -20.64
CA ILE A 33 -15.42 15.28 -20.87
C ILE A 33 -16.57 14.35 -21.27
N GLU A 34 -17.76 14.63 -20.80
CA GLU A 34 -18.97 13.84 -21.08
C GLU A 34 -19.21 13.54 -22.56
N PRO A 35 -19.02 14.50 -23.50
CA PRO A 35 -19.19 14.25 -24.93
C PRO A 35 -18.25 13.18 -25.50
N LEU A 36 -17.08 12.95 -24.92
CA LEU A 36 -16.19 11.85 -25.30
C LEU A 36 -16.64 10.52 -24.66
N GLN A 37 -17.03 10.58 -23.39
CA GLN A 37 -17.52 9.38 -22.68
C GLN A 37 -18.75 8.80 -23.36
N SER A 38 -19.70 9.63 -23.79
CA SER A 38 -20.94 9.17 -24.43
C SER A 38 -20.73 8.51 -25.82
N ARG A 39 -19.57 8.74 -26.43
CA ARG A 39 -19.20 8.16 -27.74
C ARG A 39 -18.34 6.92 -27.64
N CYS A 40 -17.98 6.51 -26.43
CA CYS A 40 -17.10 5.37 -26.17
C CYS A 40 -17.79 4.33 -25.27
N ALA A 41 -17.47 3.07 -25.48
CA ALA A 41 -17.76 2.05 -24.50
C ALA A 41 -16.79 2.17 -23.33
N ILE A 42 -17.31 2.30 -22.11
CA ILE A 42 -16.49 2.46 -20.91
C ILE A 42 -16.17 1.08 -20.34
N LEU A 43 -14.89 0.73 -20.38
CA LEU A 43 -14.36 -0.48 -19.74
C LEU A 43 -13.67 -0.10 -18.43
N ARG A 44 -14.17 -0.63 -17.30
CA ARG A 44 -13.59 -0.37 -15.99
C ARG A 44 -12.74 -1.56 -15.56
N TYR A 45 -11.47 -1.31 -15.31
CA TYR A 45 -10.52 -2.29 -14.82
C TYR A 45 -10.28 -2.06 -13.32
N SER A 46 -10.42 -3.11 -12.52
CA SER A 46 -10.03 -3.12 -11.11
C SER A 46 -8.54 -3.47 -10.96
N ARG A 47 -8.00 -3.27 -9.77
CA ARG A 47 -6.68 -3.81 -9.43
C ARG A 47 -6.70 -5.34 -9.57
N LEU A 48 -5.55 -5.91 -9.90
CA LEU A 48 -5.39 -7.35 -9.98
C LEU A 48 -5.53 -8.00 -8.60
N THR A 49 -6.12 -9.17 -8.58
CA THR A 49 -6.16 -9.99 -7.36
C THR A 49 -4.79 -10.61 -7.10
N GLU A 50 -4.50 -10.93 -5.83
CA GLU A 50 -3.25 -11.59 -5.44
C GLU A 50 -3.00 -12.87 -6.25
N ALA A 51 -4.04 -13.69 -6.47
CA ALA A 51 -3.96 -14.91 -7.27
C ALA A 51 -3.54 -14.65 -8.73
N GLN A 52 -4.01 -13.56 -9.33
CA GLN A 52 -3.62 -13.18 -10.69
C GLN A 52 -2.17 -12.72 -10.76
N VAL A 53 -1.73 -11.97 -9.74
CA VAL A 53 -0.32 -11.53 -9.63
C VAL A 53 0.59 -12.73 -9.44
N VAL A 54 0.29 -13.63 -8.50
CA VAL A 54 1.06 -14.86 -8.26
C VAL A 54 1.16 -15.69 -9.51
N LYS A 55 0.04 -15.94 -10.20
CA LYS A 55 0.03 -16.74 -11.44
C LYS A 55 1.00 -16.17 -12.48
N ARG A 56 1.03 -14.85 -12.64
CA ARG A 56 1.91 -14.22 -13.63
C ARG A 56 3.37 -14.22 -13.18
N LEU A 57 3.65 -13.98 -11.90
CA LEU A 57 5.01 -14.08 -11.36
C LEU A 57 5.59 -15.47 -11.52
N LEU A 58 4.83 -16.54 -11.24
CA LEU A 58 5.27 -17.91 -11.42
C LEU A 58 5.65 -18.24 -12.87
N GLN A 59 4.87 -17.75 -13.85
CA GLN A 59 5.22 -17.91 -15.27
C GLN A 59 6.55 -17.24 -15.63
N ILE A 60 6.84 -16.08 -15.05
CA ILE A 60 8.10 -15.36 -15.29
C ILE A 60 9.26 -16.07 -14.59
N ILE A 61 9.06 -16.48 -13.34
CA ILE A 61 10.04 -17.23 -12.53
C ILE A 61 10.47 -18.51 -13.25
N GLU A 62 9.54 -19.27 -13.80
CA GLU A 62 9.80 -20.48 -14.57
C GLU A 62 10.55 -20.18 -15.88
N ALA A 63 10.14 -19.14 -16.61
CA ALA A 63 10.77 -18.78 -17.88
C ALA A 63 12.20 -18.25 -17.72
N GLU A 64 12.49 -17.53 -16.64
CA GLU A 64 13.80 -16.91 -16.36
C GLU A 64 14.66 -17.76 -15.39
N ASN A 65 14.18 -18.92 -14.95
CA ASN A 65 14.83 -19.80 -13.97
C ASN A 65 15.26 -19.07 -12.68
N VAL A 66 14.35 -18.30 -12.11
CA VAL A 66 14.58 -17.50 -10.88
C VAL A 66 14.46 -18.38 -9.65
N GLU A 67 15.47 -18.38 -8.78
CA GLU A 67 15.41 -19.06 -7.48
C GLU A 67 14.62 -18.21 -6.46
N TYR A 68 13.60 -18.80 -5.86
CA TYR A 68 12.71 -18.09 -4.92
C TYR A 68 12.28 -18.96 -3.74
N SER A 69 11.81 -18.30 -2.69
CA SER A 69 11.08 -18.92 -1.56
C SER A 69 9.61 -18.49 -1.58
N ASP A 70 8.74 -19.28 -0.95
CA ASP A 70 7.31 -18.93 -0.81
C ASP A 70 7.13 -17.61 -0.06
N ASN A 71 7.96 -17.35 0.97
CA ASN A 71 7.97 -16.08 1.68
C ASN A 71 8.38 -14.90 0.78
N GLY A 72 9.32 -15.12 -0.16
CA GLY A 72 9.71 -14.13 -1.15
C GLY A 72 8.59 -13.80 -2.11
N LEU A 73 7.87 -14.82 -2.59
CA LEU A 73 6.70 -14.63 -3.45
C LEU A 73 5.60 -13.87 -2.72
N ALA A 74 5.29 -14.22 -1.46
CA ALA A 74 4.32 -13.51 -0.65
C ALA A 74 4.71 -12.04 -0.41
N ALA A 75 6.00 -11.77 -0.17
CA ALA A 75 6.52 -10.41 -0.01
C ALA A 75 6.38 -9.57 -1.29
N LEU A 76 6.64 -10.16 -2.47
CA LEU A 76 6.43 -9.50 -3.77
C LEU A 76 4.96 -9.12 -3.98
N VAL A 77 4.03 -10.04 -3.70
CA VAL A 77 2.59 -9.80 -3.84
C VAL A 77 2.12 -8.71 -2.88
N PHE A 78 2.57 -8.78 -1.64
CA PHE A 78 2.24 -7.78 -0.61
C PHE A 78 2.74 -6.38 -1.00
N SER A 79 3.97 -6.26 -1.51
CA SER A 79 4.55 -4.96 -1.89
C SER A 79 3.95 -4.37 -3.16
N ALA A 80 3.42 -5.21 -4.05
CA ALA A 80 2.87 -4.79 -5.34
C ALA A 80 1.44 -4.24 -5.26
N GLU A 81 0.64 -4.57 -4.25
CA GLU A 81 -0.73 -4.10 -4.05
C GLU A 81 -1.64 -4.21 -5.29
N GLY A 82 -1.46 -5.27 -6.07
CA GLY A 82 -2.23 -5.50 -7.31
C GLY A 82 -1.72 -4.72 -8.53
N ASP A 83 -0.55 -4.09 -8.44
CA ASP A 83 0.17 -3.53 -9.59
C ASP A 83 1.18 -4.54 -10.15
N MET A 84 0.89 -5.10 -11.33
CA MET A 84 1.74 -6.09 -11.98
C MET A 84 3.12 -5.53 -12.36
N ARG A 85 3.19 -4.26 -12.77
CA ARG A 85 4.47 -3.64 -13.13
C ARG A 85 5.39 -3.56 -11.93
N GLN A 86 4.85 -3.12 -10.79
CA GLN A 86 5.59 -3.06 -9.53
C GLN A 86 6.06 -4.47 -9.09
N ALA A 87 5.17 -5.47 -9.19
CA ALA A 87 5.51 -6.86 -8.85
C ALA A 87 6.69 -7.39 -9.68
N ILE A 88 6.66 -7.19 -10.99
CA ILE A 88 7.72 -7.65 -11.90
C ILE A 88 9.03 -6.87 -11.67
N ASN A 89 8.96 -5.55 -11.48
CA ASN A 89 10.13 -4.73 -11.20
C ASN A 89 10.79 -5.16 -9.88
N ASN A 90 10.01 -5.39 -8.83
CA ASN A 90 10.52 -5.85 -7.54
C ASN A 90 11.16 -7.25 -7.67
N LEU A 91 10.54 -8.17 -8.41
CA LEU A 91 11.12 -9.48 -8.71
C LEU A 91 12.47 -9.35 -9.43
N GLN A 92 12.51 -8.57 -10.50
CA GLN A 92 13.71 -8.34 -11.30
C GLN A 92 14.84 -7.71 -10.47
N SER A 93 14.53 -6.67 -9.71
CA SER A 93 15.52 -5.96 -8.90
C SER A 93 16.06 -6.86 -7.77
N THR A 94 15.19 -7.66 -7.14
CA THR A 94 15.62 -8.60 -6.09
C THR A 94 16.50 -9.71 -6.66
N TRP A 95 16.12 -10.29 -7.77
CA TRP A 95 16.92 -11.31 -8.44
C TRP A 95 18.28 -10.78 -8.91
N ALA A 96 18.29 -9.62 -9.58
CA ALA A 96 19.53 -9.00 -10.05
C ALA A 96 20.47 -8.59 -8.91
N GLY A 97 19.94 -8.15 -7.76
CA GLY A 97 20.75 -7.70 -6.64
C GLY A 97 21.25 -8.81 -5.71
N PHE A 98 20.46 -9.86 -5.50
CA PHE A 98 20.74 -10.88 -4.49
C PHE A 98 20.84 -12.31 -5.03
N GLY A 99 20.48 -12.57 -6.28
CA GLY A 99 20.50 -13.92 -6.88
C GLY A 99 19.49 -14.91 -6.27
N PHE A 100 18.75 -14.50 -5.25
CA PHE A 100 17.74 -15.32 -4.59
C PHE A 100 16.60 -14.44 -4.06
N VAL A 101 15.35 -14.81 -4.34
CA VAL A 101 14.16 -14.06 -3.94
C VAL A 101 13.64 -14.59 -2.61
N SER A 102 14.10 -13.99 -1.52
CA SER A 102 13.57 -14.21 -0.16
C SER A 102 12.77 -13.00 0.32
N GLY A 103 11.92 -13.19 1.34
CA GLY A 103 11.14 -12.09 1.93
C GLY A 103 12.01 -10.92 2.38
N ASP A 104 13.12 -11.22 3.09
CA ASP A 104 14.04 -10.19 3.57
C ASP A 104 14.72 -9.42 2.42
N ASN A 105 15.12 -10.10 1.35
CA ASN A 105 15.74 -9.48 0.20
C ASN A 105 14.76 -8.57 -0.55
N VAL A 106 13.50 -9.01 -0.68
CA VAL A 106 12.44 -8.20 -1.30
C VAL A 106 12.22 -6.91 -0.51
N PHE A 107 12.09 -6.98 0.83
CA PHE A 107 11.87 -5.77 1.63
C PHE A 107 13.07 -4.82 1.67
N LYS A 108 14.31 -5.34 1.53
CA LYS A 108 15.50 -4.50 1.35
C LYS A 108 15.50 -3.73 0.03
N VAL A 109 15.01 -4.35 -1.05
CA VAL A 109 14.94 -3.73 -2.38
C VAL A 109 13.78 -2.73 -2.48
N VAL A 110 12.63 -3.06 -1.88
CA VAL A 110 11.42 -2.25 -1.96
C VAL A 110 11.49 -1.03 -1.04
N ASP A 111 12.47 -1.00 -0.12
CA ASP A 111 12.63 0.08 0.88
C ASP A 111 11.33 0.36 1.65
N SER A 112 10.70 -0.71 2.12
CA SER A 112 9.44 -0.65 2.87
C SER A 112 9.60 -1.32 4.23
N PRO A 113 9.01 -0.77 5.30
CA PRO A 113 9.06 -1.38 6.62
C PRO A 113 8.58 -2.81 6.61
N HIS A 114 9.35 -3.71 7.24
CA HIS A 114 9.02 -5.13 7.24
C HIS A 114 7.68 -5.37 7.98
N PRO A 115 6.68 -5.99 7.35
CA PRO A 115 5.33 -6.15 7.91
C PRO A 115 5.32 -6.85 9.27
N ILE A 116 6.22 -7.80 9.52
CA ILE A 116 6.33 -8.53 10.79
C ILE A 116 6.72 -7.57 11.94
N LYS A 117 7.67 -6.64 11.72
CA LYS A 117 8.04 -5.65 12.74
C LYS A 117 6.87 -4.72 13.04
N VAL A 118 6.18 -4.26 12.00
CA VAL A 118 4.99 -3.41 12.16
C VAL A 118 3.85 -4.17 12.85
N GLN A 119 3.69 -5.45 12.56
CA GLN A 119 2.71 -6.31 13.23
C GLN A 119 3.04 -6.46 14.72
N ALA A 120 4.31 -6.67 15.07
CA ALA A 120 4.75 -6.74 16.48
C ALA A 120 4.46 -5.42 17.22
N MET A 121 4.73 -4.27 16.59
CA MET A 121 4.43 -2.95 17.15
C MET A 121 2.92 -2.75 17.40
N ILE A 122 2.07 -3.12 16.44
CA ILE A 122 0.61 -3.02 16.58
C ILE A 122 0.11 -3.95 17.68
N LYS A 123 0.64 -5.18 17.77
CA LYS A 123 0.31 -6.15 18.81
C LYS A 123 0.72 -5.64 20.19
N ALA A 124 1.93 -5.12 20.33
CA ALA A 124 2.40 -4.51 21.59
C ALA A 124 1.50 -3.33 22.01
N SER A 125 1.09 -2.49 21.07
CA SER A 125 0.12 -1.41 21.31
C SER A 125 -1.23 -1.96 21.80
N TYR A 126 -1.71 -3.05 21.20
CA TYR A 126 -2.98 -3.69 21.58
C TYR A 126 -2.91 -4.30 22.98
N GLU A 127 -1.77 -4.87 23.38
CA GLU A 127 -1.51 -5.45 24.71
C GLU A 127 -1.20 -4.37 25.78
N GLY A 128 -1.13 -3.10 25.39
CA GLY A 128 -0.82 -1.99 26.31
C GLY A 128 0.67 -1.83 26.64
N GLN A 129 1.55 -2.53 25.91
CA GLN A 129 3.01 -2.46 26.07
C GLN A 129 3.56 -1.27 25.26
N VAL A 130 3.31 -0.05 25.74
CA VAL A 130 3.61 1.18 24.99
C VAL A 130 5.11 1.32 24.72
N ASP A 131 5.94 1.02 25.72
CA ASP A 131 7.40 1.17 25.62
C ASP A 131 7.98 0.27 24.52
N ALA A 132 7.59 -1.02 24.48
CA ALA A 132 8.02 -1.95 23.43
C ALA A 132 7.54 -1.52 22.02
N ALA A 133 6.34 -0.97 21.93
CA ALA A 133 5.82 -0.45 20.66
C ALA A 133 6.60 0.80 20.20
N LEU A 134 6.97 1.69 21.14
CA LEU A 134 7.77 2.88 20.83
C LEU A 134 9.22 2.53 20.48
N GLU A 135 9.82 1.55 21.13
CA GLU A 135 11.15 1.04 20.76
C GLU A 135 11.15 0.50 19.33
N THR A 136 10.17 -0.32 18.96
CA THR A 136 10.04 -0.82 17.58
C THR A 136 9.83 0.31 16.57
N LEU A 137 9.05 1.33 16.93
CA LEU A 137 8.86 2.52 16.09
C LEU A 137 10.17 3.28 15.93
N GLN A 138 10.94 3.45 17.01
CA GLN A 138 12.24 4.13 16.99
C GLN A 138 13.23 3.38 16.10
N GLU A 139 13.28 2.03 16.19
CA GLU A 139 14.11 1.22 15.29
C GLU A 139 13.77 1.46 13.81
N LEU A 140 12.47 1.49 13.46
CA LEU A 140 12.04 1.75 12.09
C LEU A 140 12.44 3.16 11.63
N TRP A 141 12.33 4.13 12.51
CA TRP A 141 12.74 5.51 12.23
C TRP A 141 14.25 5.64 12.02
N ASP A 142 15.05 4.99 12.87
CA ASP A 142 16.52 5.00 12.80
C ASP A 142 17.05 4.27 11.56
N LEU A 143 16.30 3.31 11.03
CA LEU A 143 16.57 2.67 9.73
C LEU A 143 16.33 3.62 8.54
N GLY A 144 15.73 4.79 8.76
CA GLY A 144 15.53 5.83 7.73
C GLY A 144 14.18 5.77 7.02
N TYR A 145 13.26 4.90 7.41
CA TYR A 145 11.93 4.85 6.79
C TYR A 145 11.15 6.15 7.01
N SER A 146 10.47 6.61 5.96
CA SER A 146 9.64 7.81 6.05
C SER A 146 8.42 7.58 6.94
N SER A 147 7.91 8.67 7.55
CA SER A 147 6.65 8.61 8.31
C SER A 147 5.48 8.12 7.47
N HIS A 148 5.49 8.42 6.16
CA HIS A 148 4.48 7.97 5.21
C HIS A 148 4.53 6.45 4.99
N ASP A 149 5.73 5.87 4.84
CA ASP A 149 5.90 4.43 4.62
C ASP A 149 5.52 3.64 5.87
N ILE A 150 5.91 4.13 7.06
CA ILE A 150 5.55 3.52 8.33
C ILE A 150 4.04 3.52 8.51
N ILE A 151 3.36 4.67 8.37
CA ILE A 151 1.91 4.77 8.59
C ILE A 151 1.11 3.97 7.55
N SER A 152 1.55 3.97 6.30
CA SER A 152 0.92 3.20 5.22
C SER A 152 1.04 1.69 5.47
N THR A 153 2.20 1.24 5.95
CA THR A 153 2.40 -0.17 6.33
C THR A 153 1.59 -0.53 7.57
N MET A 154 1.50 0.36 8.59
CA MET A 154 0.61 0.18 9.74
C MET A 154 -0.84 -0.03 9.30
N PHE A 155 -1.34 0.79 8.39
CA PHE A 155 -2.71 0.66 7.87
C PHE A 155 -2.94 -0.69 7.19
N ARG A 156 -2.01 -1.12 6.33
CA ARG A 156 -2.11 -2.41 5.61
C ARG A 156 -2.10 -3.59 6.57
N VAL A 157 -1.14 -3.60 7.49
CA VAL A 157 -0.97 -4.68 8.46
C VAL A 157 -2.18 -4.76 9.40
N THR A 158 -2.70 -3.63 9.91
CA THR A 158 -3.88 -3.62 10.79
C THR A 158 -5.10 -4.30 10.15
N LYS A 159 -5.28 -4.16 8.85
CA LYS A 159 -6.38 -4.81 8.11
C LYS A 159 -6.27 -6.34 8.11
N THR A 160 -5.05 -6.86 8.06
CA THR A 160 -4.78 -8.29 7.87
C THR A 160 -4.55 -9.05 9.17
N ILE A 161 -4.26 -8.38 10.30
CA ILE A 161 -3.99 -9.02 11.58
C ILE A 161 -5.21 -9.80 12.07
N PRO A 162 -5.11 -11.13 12.30
CA PRO A 162 -6.22 -11.93 12.82
C PRO A 162 -6.46 -11.80 14.32
N THR A 163 -5.46 -11.34 15.09
CA THR A 163 -5.48 -11.30 16.57
C THR A 163 -6.32 -10.18 17.14
N LEU A 164 -6.62 -9.14 16.37
CA LEU A 164 -7.44 -8.00 16.78
C LEU A 164 -8.93 -8.31 16.62
N SER A 165 -9.77 -7.88 17.58
CA SER A 165 -11.22 -7.89 17.39
C SER A 165 -11.62 -6.94 16.25
N GLU A 166 -12.76 -7.18 15.61
CA GLU A 166 -13.20 -6.30 14.51
C GLU A 166 -13.42 -4.85 14.98
N HIS A 167 -13.97 -4.69 16.17
CA HIS A 167 -14.15 -3.37 16.77
C HIS A 167 -12.79 -2.66 16.97
N SER A 168 -11.81 -3.34 17.56
CA SER A 168 -10.47 -2.78 17.76
C SER A 168 -9.77 -2.46 16.44
N LYS A 169 -9.95 -3.31 15.42
CA LYS A 169 -9.44 -3.02 14.06
C LYS A 169 -9.99 -1.71 13.50
N LEU A 170 -11.29 -1.51 13.60
CA LEU A 170 -11.94 -0.29 13.09
C LEU A 170 -11.45 0.97 13.82
N GLU A 171 -11.34 0.93 15.14
CA GLU A 171 -10.82 2.04 15.92
C GLU A 171 -9.33 2.31 15.62
N PHE A 172 -8.53 1.26 15.46
CA PHE A 172 -7.11 1.39 15.07
C PHE A 172 -6.98 2.00 13.67
N ILE A 173 -7.75 1.52 12.70
CA ILE A 173 -7.77 2.07 11.34
C ILE A 173 -8.16 3.56 11.34
N LYS A 174 -9.12 3.94 12.18
CA LYS A 174 -9.56 5.33 12.34
C LYS A 174 -8.43 6.22 12.86
N GLU A 175 -7.75 5.82 13.95
CA GLU A 175 -6.64 6.59 14.53
C GLU A 175 -5.42 6.67 13.58
N ILE A 176 -5.10 5.57 12.90
CA ILE A 176 -4.07 5.54 11.86
C ILE A 176 -4.45 6.48 10.72
N GLY A 177 -5.72 6.48 10.29
CA GLY A 177 -6.23 7.36 9.24
C GLY A 177 -6.11 8.84 9.60
N PHE A 178 -6.47 9.25 10.82
CA PHE A 178 -6.29 10.63 11.28
C PHE A 178 -4.83 11.05 11.34
N THR A 179 -3.95 10.13 11.75
CA THR A 179 -2.51 10.39 11.76
C THR A 179 -1.96 10.52 10.35
N HIS A 180 -2.41 9.65 9.43
CA HIS A 180 -2.02 9.70 8.03
C HIS A 180 -2.42 11.03 7.36
N MET A 181 -3.63 11.53 7.63
CA MET A 181 -4.06 12.86 7.16
C MET A 181 -3.08 13.95 7.59
N LYS A 182 -2.69 14.00 8.86
CA LYS A 182 -1.74 14.99 9.38
C LYS A 182 -0.35 14.87 8.75
N ILE A 183 0.10 13.64 8.48
CA ILE A 183 1.37 13.40 7.77
C ILE A 183 1.30 13.94 6.34
N LEU A 184 0.18 13.75 5.63
CA LEU A 184 -0.05 14.29 4.29
C LEU A 184 -0.16 15.82 4.28
N GLU A 185 -0.64 16.44 5.35
CA GLU A 185 -0.66 17.89 5.56
C GLU A 185 0.74 18.49 5.85
N GLY A 186 1.77 17.64 6.00
CA GLY A 186 3.16 18.04 6.17
C GLY A 186 3.76 17.79 7.55
N VAL A 187 3.00 17.25 8.52
CA VAL A 187 3.52 16.95 9.87
C VAL A 187 4.19 15.57 9.87
N GLN A 188 5.36 15.48 9.26
CA GLN A 188 6.12 14.24 9.06
C GLN A 188 7.16 14.03 10.18
N THR A 189 6.72 13.94 11.42
CA THR A 189 7.61 13.82 12.57
C THR A 189 7.45 12.50 13.31
N LEU A 190 8.53 12.03 13.94
CA LEU A 190 8.48 10.88 14.85
C LEU A 190 7.45 11.08 15.97
N LEU A 191 7.34 12.30 16.50
CA LEU A 191 6.36 12.64 17.55
C LEU A 191 4.93 12.35 17.11
N GLN A 192 4.59 12.59 15.83
CA GLN A 192 3.26 12.32 15.31
C GLN A 192 2.96 10.81 15.26
N LEU A 193 3.95 9.99 14.89
CA LEU A 193 3.85 8.53 14.92
C LEU A 193 3.80 7.99 16.34
N SER A 194 4.64 8.48 17.24
CA SER A 194 4.64 8.10 18.67
C SER A 194 3.30 8.42 19.32
N GLY A 195 2.73 9.60 19.00
CA GLY A 195 1.39 9.97 19.43
C GLY A 195 0.29 9.06 18.87
N CYS A 196 0.47 8.52 17.65
CA CYS A 196 -0.42 7.51 17.10
C CYS A 196 -0.35 6.22 17.92
N VAL A 197 0.85 5.67 18.13
CA VAL A 197 1.08 4.45 18.92
C VAL A 197 0.48 4.59 20.32
N ALA A 198 0.69 5.73 20.99
CA ALA A 198 0.13 5.99 22.32
C ALA A 198 -1.42 6.03 22.30
N ARG A 199 -2.04 6.60 21.26
CA ARG A 199 -3.51 6.58 21.10
C ARG A 199 -4.03 5.17 20.84
N LEU A 200 -3.34 4.36 20.01
CA LEU A 200 -3.71 2.96 19.81
C LEU A 200 -3.68 2.17 21.11
N ALA A 201 -2.64 2.33 21.91
CA ALA A 201 -2.54 1.67 23.22
C ALA A 201 -3.65 2.12 24.17
N LYS A 202 -3.96 3.42 24.20
CA LYS A 202 -5.03 3.97 25.06
C LYS A 202 -6.41 3.39 24.75
N LEU A 203 -6.71 3.05 23.50
CA LEU A 203 -8.00 2.48 23.13
C LEU A 203 -8.31 1.15 23.83
N ASN A 204 -7.28 0.42 24.20
CA ASN A 204 -7.41 -0.89 24.83
C ASN A 204 -7.04 -0.92 26.33
N MET A 205 -6.55 0.21 26.87
CA MET A 205 -6.20 0.33 28.28
C MET A 205 -7.43 0.57 29.13
N ASP A 206 -7.53 -0.17 30.23
CA ASP A 206 -8.58 0.02 31.23
C ASP A 206 -8.37 1.35 31.96
N PRO A 207 -9.32 2.31 31.90
CA PRO A 207 -9.18 3.61 32.56
C PRO A 207 -8.93 3.52 34.08
N SER A 208 -9.39 2.45 34.73
CA SER A 208 -9.21 2.25 36.18
C SER A 208 -7.75 2.08 36.59
N LYS A 209 -6.86 1.70 35.67
CA LYS A 209 -5.43 1.53 35.96
C LYS A 209 -4.66 2.86 36.04
N PHE A 210 -5.25 3.96 35.61
CA PHE A 210 -4.64 5.31 35.57
C PHE A 210 -5.14 6.26 36.63
N VAL A 211 -6.07 5.82 37.50
CA VAL A 211 -6.44 6.61 38.68
C VAL A 211 -5.27 6.47 39.66
N ALA A 212 -4.42 7.51 39.69
CA ALA A 212 -3.36 7.61 40.67
C ALA A 212 -3.96 7.50 42.07
N LYS A 213 -3.38 6.64 42.90
CA LYS A 213 -3.66 6.58 44.34
C LYS A 213 -3.25 7.86 45.03
#